data_a9ceef652d8fcaa7b263726b4b060fbe
#
_entry.id   a9ceef652d8fcaa7b263726b4b060fbe
#
_cell.length_a   1.000
_cell.length_b   1.000
_cell.length_c   1.000
_cell.angle_alpha   90.00
_cell.angle_beta   90.00
_cell.angle_gamma   90.00
#
_symmetry.space_group_name_H-M   'P 1'
#
loop_
_entity.id
_entity.type
_entity.pdbx_description
1 polymer ?
#
loop_
_entity_poly.entity_id
_entity_poly.type
_entity_poly.pdbx_seq_one_letter_code
_entity_poly.pdbx_strand_id
1 'polypeptide(L)'
;MNKRSPHHAYLVRVQDIIDLSPNLRRLVLHSDELADYPHQFNGAHIKIFLARHGQSTPQLPQFSGHGFNWVEPDNKPIVRTYTIRDYDAKACTISIDFVKHGNSAPASAFAEQAQPGNMLGISSPGGPNPMLKTAARYLFAGDITALPAIESLLATIQTDACGDVVLLLPQVEDLPATLSLPAGMRLHTFYGDLSLVPALVKLVSTFAPLTCDDFAWIAGEATLVKPLRELLRTQWQLPPLRHYAVPYWRQGENEESYHAARHNFIEK
;
A
#
# COMPACT_ATOMS: atom_id res chain seq x y z
N MET A 1 -9.08 -32.13 2.26
CA MET A 1 -8.51 -30.77 2.40
C MET A 1 -9.67 -29.79 2.41
N ASN A 2 -9.99 -29.19 3.56
CA ASN A 2 -11.00 -28.13 3.62
C ASN A 2 -10.45 -26.90 2.88
N LYS A 3 -11.05 -26.53 1.74
CA LYS A 3 -10.74 -25.26 1.10
C LYS A 3 -11.11 -24.15 2.08
N ARG A 4 -10.11 -23.44 2.63
CA ARG A 4 -10.34 -22.24 3.44
C ARG A 4 -11.21 -21.27 2.63
N SER A 5 -12.09 -20.55 3.33
CA SER A 5 -12.87 -19.46 2.72
C SER A 5 -11.91 -18.51 1.98
N PRO A 6 -12.27 -17.97 0.82
CA PRO A 6 -11.45 -16.98 0.11
C PRO A 6 -11.15 -15.74 0.97
N HIS A 7 -11.93 -15.53 2.04
CA HIS A 7 -11.71 -14.50 3.05
C HIS A 7 -11.37 -15.18 4.37
N HIS A 8 -10.13 -15.02 4.83
CA HIS A 8 -9.63 -15.56 6.08
C HIS A 8 -8.76 -14.50 6.78
N ALA A 9 -8.66 -14.59 8.11
CA ALA A 9 -7.71 -13.82 8.88
C ALA A 9 -6.69 -14.77 9.51
N TYR A 10 -5.45 -14.36 9.49
CA TYR A 10 -4.30 -15.11 9.96
C TYR A 10 -3.70 -14.41 11.17
N LEU A 11 -3.38 -15.15 12.21
CA LEU A 11 -2.58 -14.63 13.31
C LEU A 11 -1.11 -14.84 12.96
N VAL A 12 -0.35 -13.75 12.98
CA VAL A 12 1.07 -13.74 12.63
C VAL A 12 1.89 -13.10 13.74
N ARG A 13 3.14 -13.49 13.84
CA ARG A 13 4.11 -12.91 14.76
C ARG A 13 5.19 -12.14 14.02
N VAL A 14 5.66 -11.06 14.59
CA VAL A 14 6.87 -10.39 14.13
C VAL A 14 8.04 -11.34 14.27
N GLN A 15 8.70 -11.65 13.17
CA GLN A 15 9.89 -12.50 13.12
C GLN A 15 11.15 -11.66 13.05
N ASP A 16 11.15 -10.62 12.18
CA ASP A 16 12.29 -9.76 11.98
C ASP A 16 11.85 -8.31 11.75
N ILE A 17 12.77 -7.37 12.02
CA ILE A 17 12.54 -5.93 11.97
C ILE A 17 13.72 -5.30 11.25
N ILE A 18 13.43 -4.54 10.18
CA ILE A 18 14.46 -3.91 9.35
C ILE A 18 14.13 -2.42 9.20
N ASP A 19 14.99 -1.55 9.70
CA ASP A 19 14.89 -0.13 9.39
C ASP A 19 15.40 0.11 7.97
N LEU A 20 14.47 0.43 7.06
CA LEU A 20 14.78 0.68 5.65
C LEU A 20 15.28 2.09 5.43
N SER A 21 14.73 3.05 6.20
CA SER A 21 15.06 4.45 6.16
C SER A 21 14.67 5.13 7.48
N PRO A 22 14.97 6.41 7.68
CA PRO A 22 14.50 7.13 8.86
C PRO A 22 12.99 7.07 9.07
N ASN A 23 12.19 7.07 7.98
CA ASN A 23 10.74 7.08 8.06
C ASN A 23 10.07 5.78 7.59
N LEU A 24 10.83 4.72 7.29
CA LEU A 24 10.26 3.45 6.81
C LEU A 24 10.88 2.25 7.53
N ARG A 25 10.04 1.37 8.07
CA ARG A 25 10.42 0.14 8.77
C ARG A 25 9.68 -1.06 8.20
N ARG A 26 10.41 -2.10 7.87
CA ARG A 26 9.86 -3.39 7.47
C ARG A 26 9.69 -4.30 8.67
N LEU A 27 8.52 -4.89 8.78
CA LEU A 27 8.27 -6.03 9.66
C LEU A 27 8.13 -7.28 8.80
N VAL A 28 8.93 -8.28 9.09
CA VAL A 28 8.77 -9.63 8.52
C VAL A 28 7.91 -10.42 9.48
N LEU A 29 6.75 -10.86 9.00
CA LEU A 29 5.72 -11.53 9.77
C LEU A 29 5.69 -13.01 9.40
N HIS A 30 5.60 -13.88 10.39
CA HIS A 30 5.58 -15.32 10.21
C HIS A 30 4.35 -15.98 10.81
N SER A 31 3.84 -16.98 10.12
CA SER A 31 2.91 -17.99 10.64
C SER A 31 2.97 -19.22 9.74
N ASP A 32 2.94 -20.42 10.32
CA ASP A 32 2.90 -21.67 9.53
C ASP A 32 1.68 -21.72 8.60
N GLU A 33 0.61 -21.00 8.94
CA GLU A 33 -0.58 -20.88 8.09
C GLU A 33 -0.33 -20.10 6.77
N LEU A 34 0.76 -19.35 6.70
CA LEU A 34 1.12 -18.60 5.49
C LEU A 34 1.70 -19.48 4.37
N ALA A 35 2.00 -20.77 4.63
CA ALA A 35 2.39 -21.70 3.58
C ALA A 35 1.35 -21.77 2.44
N ASP A 36 0.06 -21.66 2.78
CA ASP A 36 -1.06 -21.71 1.82
C ASP A 36 -1.76 -20.33 1.69
N TYR A 37 -1.06 -19.24 1.99
CA TYR A 37 -1.62 -17.89 1.89
C TYR A 37 -1.98 -17.57 0.42
N PRO A 38 -3.19 -17.07 0.12
CA PRO A 38 -3.67 -16.91 -1.25
C PRO A 38 -3.10 -15.66 -1.94
N HIS A 39 -1.79 -15.46 -1.88
CA HIS A 39 -1.12 -14.37 -2.59
C HIS A 39 -1.11 -14.64 -4.09
N GLN A 40 -1.64 -13.75 -4.90
CA GLN A 40 -1.81 -13.94 -6.34
C GLN A 40 -1.14 -12.86 -7.20
N PHE A 41 -0.87 -11.68 -6.64
CA PHE A 41 -0.35 -10.55 -7.43
C PHE A 41 0.39 -9.54 -6.55
N ASN A 42 1.36 -8.89 -7.12
CA ASN A 42 2.13 -7.84 -6.46
C ASN A 42 1.29 -6.56 -6.31
N GLY A 43 1.60 -5.77 -5.29
CA GLY A 43 0.85 -4.56 -4.95
C GLY A 43 -0.48 -4.83 -4.23
N ALA A 44 -0.81 -6.09 -3.93
CA ALA A 44 -1.99 -6.44 -3.14
C ALA A 44 -1.96 -5.75 -1.77
N HIS A 45 -3.14 -5.32 -1.31
CA HIS A 45 -3.26 -4.78 0.04
C HIS A 45 -3.90 -5.79 0.98
N ILE A 46 -3.64 -5.63 2.27
CA ILE A 46 -4.24 -6.40 3.35
C ILE A 46 -4.77 -5.48 4.43
N LYS A 47 -5.70 -5.98 5.23
CA LYS A 47 -6.02 -5.40 6.52
C LYS A 47 -5.09 -6.01 7.56
N ILE A 48 -4.46 -5.17 8.37
CA ILE A 48 -3.81 -5.59 9.61
C ILE A 48 -4.75 -5.32 10.78
N PHE A 49 -4.68 -6.20 11.77
CA PHE A 49 -5.47 -6.14 13.00
C PHE A 49 -4.50 -6.00 14.17
N LEU A 50 -4.51 -4.84 14.82
CA LEU A 50 -3.64 -4.55 15.95
C LEU A 50 -4.42 -4.69 17.26
N ALA A 51 -3.79 -5.31 18.24
CA ALA A 51 -4.33 -5.42 19.58
C ALA A 51 -4.58 -4.05 20.20
N ARG A 52 -5.62 -3.92 21.02
CA ARG A 52 -5.85 -2.73 21.83
C ARG A 52 -4.88 -2.68 23.01
N HIS A 53 -4.75 -1.49 23.59
CA HIS A 53 -3.93 -1.30 24.78
C HIS A 53 -4.29 -2.32 25.87
N GLY A 54 -3.28 -2.95 26.46
CA GLY A 54 -3.43 -3.99 27.49
C GLY A 54 -3.66 -5.42 26.92
N GLN A 55 -3.75 -5.59 25.62
CA GLN A 55 -3.85 -6.91 24.97
C GLN A 55 -2.54 -7.27 24.27
N SER A 56 -2.14 -8.54 24.36
CA SER A 56 -0.95 -9.06 23.64
C SER A 56 -1.28 -9.62 22.26
N THR A 57 -2.55 -9.93 22.02
CA THR A 57 -3.01 -10.59 20.77
C THR A 57 -4.33 -9.93 20.34
N PRO A 58 -4.49 -9.56 19.06
CA PRO A 58 -5.73 -9.00 18.58
C PRO A 58 -6.81 -10.07 18.39
N GLN A 59 -8.07 -9.68 18.56
CA GLN A 59 -9.18 -10.51 18.08
C GLN A 59 -9.14 -10.57 16.55
N LEU A 60 -9.26 -11.78 15.99
CA LEU A 60 -9.41 -11.94 14.54
C LEU A 60 -10.90 -11.90 14.14
N PRO A 61 -11.24 -11.30 12.98
CA PRO A 61 -12.60 -11.31 12.50
C PRO A 61 -13.02 -12.70 12.02
N GLN A 62 -14.30 -13.00 12.18
CA GLN A 62 -14.96 -14.04 11.43
C GLN A 62 -15.51 -13.44 10.13
N PHE A 63 -15.35 -14.18 9.03
CA PHE A 63 -15.89 -13.75 7.75
C PHE A 63 -17.28 -14.35 7.55
N SER A 64 -18.26 -13.49 7.30
CA SER A 64 -19.55 -13.84 6.71
C SER A 64 -19.63 -13.23 5.30
N GLY A 65 -20.61 -13.64 4.49
CA GLY A 65 -20.77 -13.15 3.12
C GLY A 65 -20.90 -11.62 2.97
N HIS A 66 -20.92 -10.86 4.06
CA HIS A 66 -21.10 -9.40 4.10
C HIS A 66 -19.95 -8.64 4.76
N GLY A 67 -18.78 -9.26 5.01
CA GLY A 67 -17.60 -8.60 5.58
C GLY A 67 -17.12 -9.18 6.90
N PHE A 68 -16.45 -8.35 7.70
CA PHE A 68 -15.91 -8.75 9.00
C PHE A 68 -16.96 -8.75 10.09
N ASN A 69 -17.13 -9.88 10.77
CA ASN A 69 -17.89 -9.99 12.01
C ASN A 69 -16.93 -10.13 13.20
N TRP A 70 -17.27 -9.47 14.28
CA TRP A 70 -16.49 -9.48 15.52
C TRP A 70 -17.25 -10.28 16.57
N VAL A 71 -16.63 -11.30 17.13
CA VAL A 71 -17.22 -12.12 18.21
C VAL A 71 -17.49 -11.25 19.43
N GLU A 72 -16.55 -10.38 19.75
CA GLU A 72 -16.64 -9.39 20.82
C GLU A 72 -16.55 -7.98 20.24
N PRO A 73 -17.68 -7.31 19.94
CA PRO A 73 -17.67 -5.99 19.30
C PRO A 73 -16.90 -4.92 20.08
N ASP A 74 -16.92 -5.00 21.42
CA ASP A 74 -16.23 -4.06 22.31
C ASP A 74 -14.70 -4.25 22.26
N ASN A 75 -14.24 -5.44 21.87
CA ASN A 75 -12.83 -5.83 21.70
C ASN A 75 -12.36 -5.77 20.25
N LYS A 76 -13.11 -5.13 19.36
CA LYS A 76 -12.71 -4.94 17.96
C LYS A 76 -11.31 -4.35 17.89
N PRO A 77 -10.36 -4.98 17.17
CA PRO A 77 -8.99 -4.49 17.04
C PRO A 77 -8.93 -3.17 16.27
N ILE A 78 -7.77 -2.54 16.30
CA ILE A 78 -7.49 -1.41 15.41
C ILE A 78 -7.19 -1.99 14.03
N VAL A 79 -7.94 -1.56 13.02
CA VAL A 79 -7.80 -2.05 11.63
C VAL A 79 -7.11 -1.00 10.79
N ARG A 80 -6.07 -1.40 10.04
CA ARG A 80 -5.36 -0.53 9.09
C ARG A 80 -5.10 -1.28 7.79
N THR A 81 -4.97 -0.55 6.70
CA THR A 81 -4.67 -1.10 5.38
C THR A 81 -3.20 -0.92 5.04
N TYR A 82 -2.54 -1.99 4.62
CA TYR A 82 -1.14 -1.99 4.19
C TYR A 82 -0.95 -2.77 2.90
N THR A 83 0.17 -2.52 2.24
CA THR A 83 0.59 -3.28 1.07
C THR A 83 1.38 -4.52 1.50
N ILE A 84 1.14 -5.65 0.85
CA ILE A 84 2.06 -6.78 0.87
C ILE A 84 3.28 -6.38 0.05
N ARG A 85 4.42 -6.17 0.74
CA ARG A 85 5.68 -5.83 0.07
C ARG A 85 6.33 -7.06 -0.54
N ASP A 86 6.29 -8.17 0.18
CA ASP A 86 6.85 -9.45 -0.25
C ASP A 86 6.13 -10.61 0.46
N TYR A 87 6.14 -11.77 -0.19
CA TYR A 87 5.60 -13.01 0.35
C TYR A 87 6.48 -14.20 -0.04
N ASP A 88 6.88 -14.99 0.96
CA ASP A 88 7.63 -16.23 0.77
C ASP A 88 6.85 -17.40 1.39
N ALA A 89 6.26 -18.22 0.52
CA ALA A 89 5.50 -19.41 0.92
C ALA A 89 6.37 -20.47 1.61
N LYS A 90 7.66 -20.59 1.23
CA LYS A 90 8.57 -21.58 1.81
C LYS A 90 9.02 -21.17 3.21
N ALA A 91 9.31 -19.89 3.39
CA ALA A 91 9.64 -19.33 4.69
C ALA A 91 8.39 -19.07 5.55
N CYS A 92 7.18 -19.20 5.00
CA CYS A 92 5.91 -18.87 5.65
C CYS A 92 5.90 -17.41 6.16
N THR A 93 6.39 -16.46 5.35
CA THR A 93 6.54 -15.07 5.75
C THR A 93 5.84 -14.09 4.81
N ILE A 94 5.39 -12.97 5.39
CA ILE A 94 4.92 -11.78 4.69
C ILE A 94 5.71 -10.58 5.21
N SER A 95 6.18 -9.72 4.30
CA SER A 95 6.81 -8.45 4.62
C SER A 95 5.84 -7.29 4.42
N ILE A 96 5.79 -6.40 5.40
CA ILE A 96 4.99 -5.16 5.37
C ILE A 96 5.89 -4.00 5.76
N ASP A 97 5.86 -2.93 4.97
CA ASP A 97 6.61 -1.71 5.24
C ASP A 97 5.70 -0.68 5.91
N PHE A 98 6.10 -0.22 7.08
CA PHE A 98 5.37 0.74 7.91
C PHE A 98 6.04 2.11 7.84
N VAL A 99 5.25 3.14 7.55
CA VAL A 99 5.72 4.52 7.68
C VAL A 99 5.76 4.88 9.16
N LYS A 100 6.93 5.37 9.61
CA LYS A 100 7.15 5.88 10.98
C LYS A 100 6.84 7.38 10.99
N HIS A 101 5.91 7.77 11.83
CA HIS A 101 5.52 9.17 12.05
C HIS A 101 5.11 9.46 13.49
N GLY A 102 5.78 8.78 14.42
CA GLY A 102 5.60 8.94 15.86
C GLY A 102 4.47 8.07 16.44
N ASN A 103 4.32 8.17 17.76
CA ASN A 103 3.45 7.29 18.55
C ASN A 103 1.97 7.70 18.54
N SER A 104 1.59 8.78 17.86
CA SER A 104 0.21 9.26 17.82
C SER A 104 -0.72 8.40 16.97
N ALA A 105 -0.16 7.67 15.99
CA ALA A 105 -0.91 6.77 15.14
C ALA A 105 -0.64 5.30 15.51
N PRO A 106 -1.69 4.50 15.76
CA PRO A 106 -1.53 3.15 16.32
C PRO A 106 -0.61 2.22 15.54
N ALA A 107 -0.66 2.27 14.20
CA ALA A 107 0.17 1.39 13.38
C ALA A 107 1.64 1.84 13.34
N SER A 108 1.90 3.14 13.32
CA SER A 108 3.26 3.68 13.46
C SER A 108 3.83 3.34 14.84
N ALA A 109 3.05 3.57 15.91
CA ALA A 109 3.45 3.23 17.28
C ALA A 109 3.77 1.74 17.42
N PHE A 110 2.93 0.85 16.84
CA PHE A 110 3.20 -0.58 16.82
C PHE A 110 4.51 -0.89 16.11
N ALA A 111 4.73 -0.34 14.92
CA ALA A 111 5.94 -0.60 14.15
C ALA A 111 7.21 -0.06 14.84
N GLU A 112 7.12 1.11 15.47
CA GLU A 112 8.27 1.71 16.19
C GLU A 112 8.66 0.94 17.46
N GLN A 113 7.67 0.34 18.13
CA GLN A 113 7.88 -0.42 19.37
C GLN A 113 7.96 -1.93 19.14
N ALA A 114 7.81 -2.40 17.90
CA ALA A 114 7.78 -3.81 17.56
C ALA A 114 9.02 -4.54 18.06
N GLN A 115 8.80 -5.76 18.56
CA GLN A 115 9.84 -6.70 18.94
C GLN A 115 9.52 -8.07 18.33
N PRO A 116 10.53 -8.90 18.03
CA PRO A 116 10.29 -10.28 17.65
C PRO A 116 9.38 -10.99 18.66
N GLY A 117 8.37 -11.69 18.15
CA GLY A 117 7.33 -12.33 18.95
C GLY A 117 6.05 -11.51 19.14
N ASN A 118 6.03 -10.21 18.88
CA ASN A 118 4.79 -9.43 18.94
C ASN A 118 3.77 -9.97 17.92
N MET A 119 2.50 -9.98 18.31
CA MET A 119 1.41 -10.56 17.53
C MET A 119 0.55 -9.50 16.86
N LEU A 120 0.14 -9.78 15.63
CA LEU A 120 -0.89 -9.03 14.92
C LEU A 120 -1.69 -9.98 14.02
N GLY A 121 -2.86 -9.53 13.59
CA GLY A 121 -3.64 -10.26 12.59
C GLY A 121 -3.45 -9.66 11.20
N ILE A 122 -3.62 -10.48 10.16
CA ILE A 122 -3.70 -10.02 8.77
C ILE A 122 -4.88 -10.67 8.06
N SER A 123 -5.48 -9.99 7.08
CA SER A 123 -6.51 -10.57 6.22
C SER A 123 -5.90 -11.31 5.03
N SER A 124 -6.70 -12.06 4.29
CA SER A 124 -6.39 -12.44 2.91
C SER A 124 -6.14 -11.18 2.05
N PRO A 125 -5.36 -11.33 0.95
CA PRO A 125 -5.06 -10.19 0.06
C PRO A 125 -6.31 -9.65 -0.64
N GLY A 126 -6.31 -8.36 -0.92
CA GLY A 126 -7.36 -7.66 -1.63
C GLY A 126 -6.80 -6.70 -2.67
N GLY A 127 -7.68 -6.12 -3.45
CA GLY A 127 -7.36 -5.18 -4.51
C GLY A 127 -7.73 -5.70 -5.90
N PRO A 128 -7.59 -4.86 -6.94
CA PRO A 128 -7.75 -5.29 -8.32
C PRO A 128 -6.76 -6.39 -8.69
N ASN A 129 -7.22 -7.38 -9.42
CA ASN A 129 -6.36 -8.46 -9.94
C ASN A 129 -6.52 -8.56 -11.47
N PRO A 130 -5.50 -8.22 -12.27
CA PRO A 130 -4.20 -7.69 -11.81
C PRO A 130 -4.28 -6.24 -11.34
N MET A 131 -3.38 -5.86 -10.44
CA MET A 131 -3.23 -4.48 -9.96
C MET A 131 -2.65 -3.57 -11.05
N LEU A 132 -1.80 -4.10 -11.90
CA LEU A 132 -1.15 -3.42 -13.01
C LEU A 132 -1.53 -4.09 -14.32
N LYS A 133 -1.87 -3.29 -15.33
CA LYS A 133 -2.10 -3.80 -16.69
C LYS A 133 -0.86 -3.59 -17.55
N THR A 134 -0.63 -4.50 -18.49
CA THR A 134 0.41 -4.32 -19.51
C THR A 134 0.17 -3.04 -20.27
N ALA A 135 1.24 -2.25 -20.46
CA ALA A 135 1.18 -0.95 -21.10
C ALA A 135 2.47 -0.64 -21.88
N ALA A 136 2.38 0.24 -22.84
CA ALA A 136 3.52 0.75 -23.58
C ALA A 136 4.36 1.70 -22.71
N ARG A 137 3.68 2.59 -21.97
CA ARG A 137 4.31 3.50 -20.98
C ARG A 137 3.59 3.43 -19.65
N TYR A 138 4.34 3.67 -18.58
CA TYR A 138 3.81 3.72 -17.23
C TYR A 138 4.04 5.09 -16.59
N LEU A 139 3.06 5.55 -15.82
CA LEU A 139 3.22 6.61 -14.84
C LEU A 139 2.95 6.04 -13.45
N PHE A 140 3.95 6.03 -12.58
CA PHE A 140 3.77 5.78 -11.16
C PHE A 140 3.89 7.10 -10.41
N ALA A 141 2.97 7.38 -9.50
CA ALA A 141 3.11 8.53 -8.61
C ALA A 141 2.59 8.22 -7.20
N GLY A 142 3.28 8.75 -6.19
CA GLY A 142 2.85 8.56 -4.81
C GLY A 142 3.74 9.22 -3.78
N ASP A 143 3.31 9.11 -2.54
CA ASP A 143 4.13 9.44 -1.37
C ASP A 143 4.79 8.21 -0.76
N ILE A 144 5.47 8.37 0.38
CA ILE A 144 6.16 7.28 1.08
C ILE A 144 5.23 6.09 1.41
N THR A 145 3.91 6.31 1.60
CA THR A 145 2.95 5.24 1.90
C THR A 145 2.66 4.37 0.68
N ALA A 146 2.84 4.90 -0.52
CA ALA A 146 2.66 4.20 -1.78
C ALA A 146 3.94 3.46 -2.24
N LEU A 147 5.10 3.85 -1.71
CA LEU A 147 6.41 3.33 -2.11
C LEU A 147 6.50 1.78 -2.08
N PRO A 148 6.03 1.08 -1.03
CA PRO A 148 6.07 -0.39 -1.00
C PRO A 148 5.29 -1.04 -2.15
N ALA A 149 4.15 -0.46 -2.53
CA ALA A 149 3.36 -0.93 -3.66
C ALA A 149 4.05 -0.64 -4.99
N ILE A 150 4.60 0.58 -5.16
CA ILE A 150 5.35 0.97 -6.36
C ILE A 150 6.53 0.02 -6.58
N GLU A 151 7.35 -0.24 -5.55
CA GLU A 151 8.45 -1.19 -5.65
C GLU A 151 7.99 -2.61 -6.03
N SER A 152 6.90 -3.10 -5.39
CA SER A 152 6.34 -4.42 -5.72
C SER A 152 5.85 -4.51 -7.15
N LEU A 153 5.24 -3.44 -7.67
CA LEU A 153 4.73 -3.39 -9.05
C LEU A 153 5.85 -3.25 -10.07
N LEU A 154 6.84 -2.39 -9.80
CA LEU A 154 8.02 -2.22 -10.65
C LEU A 154 8.78 -3.55 -10.86
N ALA A 155 8.81 -4.41 -9.85
CA ALA A 155 9.41 -5.74 -9.96
C ALA A 155 8.67 -6.69 -10.94
N THR A 156 7.45 -6.33 -11.40
CA THR A 156 6.63 -7.15 -12.31
C THR A 156 6.58 -6.64 -13.73
N ILE A 157 6.98 -5.39 -13.98
CA ILE A 157 6.96 -4.83 -15.33
C ILE A 157 8.17 -5.33 -16.15
N GLN A 158 8.04 -5.25 -17.47
CA GLN A 158 9.09 -5.70 -18.38
C GLN A 158 10.33 -4.80 -18.24
N THR A 159 11.51 -5.38 -18.48
CA THR A 159 12.80 -4.68 -18.34
C THR A 159 12.99 -3.55 -19.37
N ASP A 160 12.26 -3.58 -20.46
CA ASP A 160 12.22 -2.55 -21.52
C ASP A 160 11.08 -1.55 -21.34
N ALA A 161 10.30 -1.65 -20.26
CA ALA A 161 9.24 -0.69 -19.94
C ALA A 161 9.78 0.73 -19.85
N CYS A 162 8.99 1.70 -20.30
CA CYS A 162 9.34 3.11 -20.25
C CYS A 162 8.27 3.94 -19.51
N GLY A 163 8.62 5.17 -19.16
CA GLY A 163 7.72 6.07 -18.46
C GLY A 163 8.36 6.83 -17.33
N ASP A 164 7.56 7.15 -16.32
CA ASP A 164 7.96 8.02 -15.23
C ASP A 164 7.51 7.50 -13.86
N VAL A 165 8.38 7.64 -12.86
CA VAL A 165 8.08 7.41 -11.44
C VAL A 165 8.24 8.74 -10.72
N VAL A 166 7.21 9.22 -10.03
CA VAL A 166 7.21 10.51 -9.34
C VAL A 166 6.91 10.27 -7.86
N LEU A 167 7.87 10.55 -6.99
CA LEU A 167 7.78 10.27 -5.56
C LEU A 167 7.87 11.56 -4.73
N LEU A 168 6.97 11.68 -3.76
CA LEU A 168 7.07 12.65 -2.67
C LEU A 168 7.49 11.92 -1.40
N LEU A 169 8.72 12.15 -0.96
CA LEU A 169 9.32 11.50 0.20
C LEU A 169 9.68 12.55 1.26
N PRO A 170 9.61 12.25 2.56
CA PRO A 170 9.97 13.21 3.61
C PRO A 170 11.40 13.74 3.46
N GLN A 171 12.35 12.89 3.10
CA GLN A 171 13.76 13.24 2.96
C GLN A 171 14.49 12.30 1.99
N VAL A 172 15.70 12.67 1.59
CA VAL A 172 16.46 11.94 0.56
C VAL A 172 16.81 10.50 0.99
N GLU A 173 17.04 10.28 2.27
CA GLU A 173 17.35 8.98 2.86
C GLU A 173 16.17 7.99 2.82
N ASP A 174 14.95 8.47 2.54
CA ASP A 174 13.76 7.62 2.37
C ASP A 174 13.64 7.02 0.97
N LEU A 175 14.49 7.44 0.04
CA LEU A 175 14.59 6.79 -1.26
C LEU A 175 15.39 5.49 -1.12
N PRO A 176 14.78 4.29 -1.33
CA PRO A 176 15.49 3.04 -1.17
C PRO A 176 16.62 2.90 -2.19
N ALA A 177 17.82 2.57 -1.72
CA ALA A 177 18.95 2.23 -2.60
C ALA A 177 18.65 0.99 -3.47
N THR A 178 17.66 0.19 -3.07
CA THR A 178 17.20 -1.02 -3.77
C THR A 178 16.16 -0.74 -4.83
N LEU A 179 15.66 0.51 -4.95
CA LEU A 179 14.69 0.86 -5.97
C LEU A 179 15.31 0.68 -7.36
N SER A 180 14.87 -0.35 -8.06
CA SER A 180 15.32 -0.67 -9.41
C SER A 180 14.28 -0.27 -10.43
N LEU A 181 14.69 0.47 -11.45
CA LEU A 181 13.84 0.90 -12.54
C LEU A 181 14.31 0.27 -13.86
N PRO A 182 13.39 -0.12 -14.76
CA PRO A 182 13.72 -0.38 -16.15
C PRO A 182 14.48 0.80 -16.78
N ALA A 183 15.39 0.51 -17.70
CA ALA A 183 16.25 1.53 -18.29
C ALA A 183 15.49 2.66 -19.03
N GLY A 184 14.27 2.38 -19.50
CA GLY A 184 13.39 3.36 -20.12
C GLY A 184 12.56 4.22 -19.17
N MET A 185 12.68 4.01 -17.87
CA MET A 185 11.92 4.76 -16.86
C MET A 185 12.76 5.84 -16.20
N ARG A 186 12.14 6.99 -15.94
CA ARG A 186 12.77 8.14 -15.29
C ARG A 186 12.20 8.29 -13.86
N LEU A 187 13.09 8.56 -12.92
CA LEU A 187 12.74 8.87 -11.53
C LEU A 187 12.73 10.38 -11.30
N HIS A 188 11.66 10.87 -10.72
CA HIS A 188 11.50 12.25 -10.26
C HIS A 188 11.17 12.22 -8.76
N THR A 189 11.97 12.90 -7.95
CA THR A 189 11.79 12.91 -6.50
C THR A 189 11.58 14.33 -5.98
N PHE A 190 10.64 14.44 -5.07
CA PHE A 190 10.41 15.63 -4.26
C PHE A 190 10.68 15.25 -2.81
N TYR A 191 11.45 16.06 -2.10
CA TYR A 191 11.80 15.80 -0.71
C TYR A 191 11.21 16.90 0.17
N GLY A 192 10.31 16.54 1.07
CA GLY A 192 9.59 17.43 1.96
C GLY A 192 8.17 16.95 2.27
N ASP A 193 7.30 17.89 2.54
CA ASP A 193 5.91 17.64 2.94
C ASP A 193 4.89 17.89 1.80
N LEU A 194 3.61 17.83 2.12
CA LEU A 194 2.51 18.01 1.16
C LEU A 194 2.46 19.39 0.51
N SER A 195 3.20 20.39 1.00
CA SER A 195 3.31 21.71 0.35
C SER A 195 3.95 21.63 -1.04
N LEU A 196 4.68 20.55 -1.33
CA LEU A 196 5.29 20.29 -2.63
C LEU A 196 4.33 19.66 -3.66
N VAL A 197 3.14 19.25 -3.25
CA VAL A 197 2.15 18.63 -4.17
C VAL A 197 1.84 19.51 -5.38
N PRO A 198 1.64 20.84 -5.28
CA PRO A 198 1.40 21.66 -6.47
C PRO A 198 2.55 21.61 -7.47
N ALA A 199 3.80 21.60 -7.01
CA ALA A 199 4.98 21.49 -7.86
C ALA A 199 5.07 20.11 -8.54
N LEU A 200 4.76 19.04 -7.79
CA LEU A 200 4.70 17.67 -8.31
C LEU A 200 3.63 17.55 -9.40
N VAL A 201 2.42 18.02 -9.15
CA VAL A 201 1.31 17.99 -10.13
C VAL A 201 1.67 18.81 -11.37
N LYS A 202 2.29 19.97 -11.19
CA LYS A 202 2.79 20.80 -12.30
C LYS A 202 3.83 20.06 -13.14
N LEU A 203 4.77 19.35 -12.52
CA LEU A 203 5.74 18.52 -13.25
C LEU A 203 5.01 17.47 -14.09
N VAL A 204 4.10 16.69 -13.49
CA VAL A 204 3.37 15.63 -14.20
C VAL A 204 2.57 16.21 -15.37
N SER A 205 1.96 17.40 -15.21
CA SER A 205 1.21 18.05 -16.29
C SER A 205 2.07 18.46 -17.50
N THR A 206 3.40 18.48 -17.38
CA THR A 206 4.33 18.72 -18.49
C THR A 206 4.70 17.47 -19.28
N PHE A 207 4.34 16.30 -18.78
CA PHE A 207 4.62 15.04 -19.48
C PHE A 207 3.72 14.89 -20.71
N ALA A 208 4.19 14.13 -21.70
CA ALA A 208 3.35 13.76 -22.82
C ALA A 208 2.13 12.96 -22.28
N PRO A 209 0.90 13.34 -22.65
CA PRO A 209 -0.29 12.65 -22.18
C PRO A 209 -0.23 11.15 -22.41
N LEU A 210 -0.72 10.39 -21.43
CA LEU A 210 -0.90 8.94 -21.57
C LEU A 210 -2.10 8.66 -22.48
N THR A 211 -2.02 7.55 -23.20
CA THR A 211 -3.03 7.09 -24.16
C THR A 211 -3.70 5.80 -23.70
N CYS A 212 -4.62 5.25 -24.47
CA CYS A 212 -5.29 3.98 -24.18
C CYS A 212 -4.32 2.77 -24.11
N ASP A 213 -3.10 2.88 -24.63
CA ASP A 213 -2.07 1.84 -24.57
C ASP A 213 -1.17 1.96 -23.33
N ASP A 214 -1.29 3.06 -22.59
CA ASP A 214 -0.48 3.37 -21.43
C ASP A 214 -1.22 3.01 -20.12
N PHE A 215 -0.53 3.07 -18.97
CA PHE A 215 -1.15 2.85 -17.67
C PHE A 215 -0.61 3.81 -16.61
N ALA A 216 -1.50 4.38 -15.81
CA ALA A 216 -1.12 5.18 -14.64
C ALA A 216 -1.47 4.45 -13.35
N TRP A 217 -0.53 4.41 -12.41
CA TRP A 217 -0.75 3.92 -11.05
C TRP A 217 -0.37 5.01 -10.05
N ILE A 218 -1.38 5.49 -9.29
CA ILE A 218 -1.22 6.64 -8.39
C ILE A 218 -1.84 6.28 -7.04
N ALA A 219 -1.08 6.44 -5.95
CA ALA A 219 -1.61 6.26 -4.61
C ALA A 219 -0.87 7.16 -3.60
N GLY A 220 -1.40 7.27 -2.37
CA GLY A 220 -0.84 8.10 -1.32
C GLY A 220 -1.87 9.04 -0.71
N GLU A 221 -1.43 10.22 -0.29
CA GLU A 221 -2.29 11.24 0.31
C GLU A 221 -3.32 11.79 -0.67
N ALA A 222 -4.52 12.09 -0.15
CA ALA A 222 -5.65 12.52 -0.97
C ALA A 222 -5.42 13.80 -1.76
N THR A 223 -4.64 14.76 -1.23
CA THR A 223 -4.35 16.04 -1.93
C THR A 223 -3.36 15.85 -3.08
N LEU A 224 -2.57 14.77 -3.05
CA LEU A 224 -1.71 14.37 -4.15
C LEU A 224 -2.51 13.59 -5.22
N VAL A 225 -3.30 12.62 -4.78
CA VAL A 225 -3.98 11.69 -5.70
C VAL A 225 -5.10 12.37 -6.49
N LYS A 226 -5.91 13.22 -5.84
CA LYS A 226 -7.08 13.85 -6.48
C LYS A 226 -6.72 14.69 -7.72
N PRO A 227 -5.80 15.66 -7.65
CA PRO A 227 -5.47 16.47 -8.82
C PRO A 227 -4.80 15.66 -9.93
N LEU A 228 -3.98 14.66 -9.59
CA LEU A 228 -3.40 13.78 -10.61
C LEU A 228 -4.48 12.92 -11.29
N ARG A 229 -5.44 12.38 -10.53
CA ARG A 229 -6.58 11.65 -11.12
C ARG A 229 -7.43 12.54 -12.03
N GLU A 230 -7.65 13.80 -11.64
CA GLU A 230 -8.36 14.76 -12.45
C GLU A 230 -7.58 15.07 -13.75
N LEU A 231 -6.27 15.29 -13.67
CA LEU A 231 -5.39 15.45 -14.84
C LEU A 231 -5.55 14.27 -15.82
N LEU A 232 -5.46 13.02 -15.30
CA LEU A 232 -5.61 11.82 -16.13
C LEU A 232 -6.97 11.77 -16.83
N ARG A 233 -8.05 12.08 -16.12
CA ARG A 233 -9.42 11.92 -16.62
C ARG A 233 -9.89 13.05 -17.50
N THR A 234 -9.59 14.28 -17.11
CA THR A 234 -10.14 15.48 -17.78
C THR A 234 -9.23 16.03 -18.86
N GLN A 235 -7.92 16.10 -18.60
CA GLN A 235 -6.97 16.69 -19.55
C GLN A 235 -6.41 15.64 -20.51
N TRP A 236 -6.00 14.47 -19.99
CA TRP A 236 -5.45 13.38 -20.82
C TRP A 236 -6.53 12.44 -21.35
N GLN A 237 -7.75 12.51 -20.83
CA GLN A 237 -8.88 11.65 -21.22
C GLN A 237 -8.54 10.15 -21.17
N LEU A 238 -7.69 9.77 -20.20
CA LEU A 238 -7.27 8.39 -20.03
C LEU A 238 -8.46 7.51 -19.61
N PRO A 239 -8.74 6.40 -20.30
CA PRO A 239 -9.87 5.54 -19.97
C PRO A 239 -9.84 5.04 -18.52
N PRO A 240 -11.00 4.86 -17.85
CA PRO A 240 -11.06 4.42 -16.45
C PRO A 240 -10.31 3.12 -16.18
N LEU A 241 -10.28 2.20 -17.15
CA LEU A 241 -9.57 0.92 -17.02
C LEU A 241 -8.06 1.01 -17.25
N ARG A 242 -7.55 2.20 -17.58
CA ARG A 242 -6.12 2.46 -17.86
C ARG A 242 -5.44 3.23 -16.74
N HIS A 243 -6.12 3.39 -15.60
CA HIS A 243 -5.48 3.96 -14.41
C HIS A 243 -6.03 3.34 -13.12
N TYR A 244 -5.14 3.24 -12.13
CA TYR A 244 -5.44 3.08 -10.72
C TYR A 244 -5.03 4.38 -10.03
N ALA A 245 -5.96 5.12 -9.47
CA ALA A 245 -5.66 6.39 -8.78
C ALA A 245 -6.53 6.44 -7.51
N VAL A 246 -5.96 5.92 -6.40
CA VAL A 246 -6.69 5.68 -5.15
C VAL A 246 -5.95 6.30 -3.97
N PRO A 247 -6.58 7.24 -3.24
CA PRO A 247 -5.98 7.78 -2.04
C PRO A 247 -5.95 6.74 -0.92
N TYR A 248 -4.77 6.58 -0.29
CA TYR A 248 -4.56 5.67 0.81
C TYR A 248 -4.93 6.30 2.15
N TRP A 249 -4.67 7.59 2.30
CA TRP A 249 -4.90 8.33 3.52
C TRP A 249 -5.24 9.81 3.25
N ARG A 250 -5.68 10.50 4.27
CA ARG A 250 -5.92 11.94 4.25
C ARG A 250 -5.44 12.57 5.53
N GLN A 251 -4.66 13.63 5.40
CA GLN A 251 -4.14 14.37 6.55
C GLN A 251 -5.28 14.86 7.45
N GLY A 252 -5.15 14.63 8.76
CA GLY A 252 -6.15 15.02 9.76
C GLY A 252 -7.34 14.06 9.91
N GLU A 253 -7.43 12.99 9.11
CA GLU A 253 -8.47 11.97 9.24
C GLU A 253 -7.88 10.63 9.68
N ASN A 254 -8.63 9.89 10.50
CA ASN A 254 -8.29 8.51 10.79
C ASN A 254 -8.85 7.57 9.69
N GLU A 255 -8.32 6.34 9.59
CA GLU A 255 -8.74 5.42 8.54
C GLU A 255 -10.23 5.06 8.61
N GLU A 256 -10.82 4.99 9.79
CA GLU A 256 -12.24 4.62 9.96
C GLU A 256 -13.16 5.68 9.37
N SER A 257 -12.89 6.97 9.65
CA SER A 257 -13.66 8.08 9.07
C SER A 257 -13.39 8.24 7.58
N TYR A 258 -12.15 8.05 7.14
CA TYR A 258 -11.77 8.18 5.75
C TYR A 258 -12.24 7.03 4.87
N HIS A 259 -12.40 5.81 5.43
CA HIS A 259 -12.80 4.62 4.67
C HIS A 259 -14.15 4.80 3.96
N ALA A 260 -15.14 5.37 4.63
CA ALA A 260 -16.45 5.65 4.03
C ALA A 260 -16.35 6.67 2.89
N ALA A 261 -15.55 7.73 3.06
CA ALA A 261 -15.32 8.74 2.04
C ALA A 261 -14.55 8.19 0.83
N ARG A 262 -13.63 7.24 1.05
CA ARG A 262 -12.84 6.58 0.01
C ARG A 262 -13.68 5.69 -0.89
N HIS A 263 -14.66 4.95 -0.37
CA HIS A 263 -15.59 4.16 -1.19
C HIS A 263 -16.32 5.03 -2.21
N ASN A 264 -16.87 6.15 -1.78
CA ASN A 264 -17.53 7.12 -2.67
C ASN A 264 -16.59 7.72 -3.73
N PHE A 265 -15.28 7.72 -3.47
CA PHE A 265 -14.28 8.22 -4.40
C PHE A 265 -13.89 7.17 -5.46
N ILE A 266 -13.88 5.90 -5.12
CA ILE A 266 -13.53 4.81 -6.05
C ILE A 266 -14.67 4.53 -7.04
N GLU A 267 -15.92 4.67 -6.60
CA GLU A 267 -17.12 4.39 -7.41
C GLU A 267 -17.46 5.50 -8.42
N LYS A 268 -16.86 6.68 -8.29
CA LYS A 268 -17.00 7.82 -9.24
C LYS A 268 -15.79 7.90 -10.17
#